data_a611ca7b6febd8cba8e8987dc1271ac8
#
_entry.id   a611ca7b6febd8cba8e8987dc1271ac8
#
_cell.length_a   1.000
_cell.length_b   1.000
_cell.length_c   1.000
_cell.angle_alpha   90.00
_cell.angle_beta   90.00
_cell.angle_gamma   90.00
#
_symmetry.space_group_name_H-M   'P 1'
#
loop_
_entity.id
_entity.type
_entity.pdbx_description
1 polymer ?
#
loop_
_entity_poly.entity_id
_entity_poly.type
_entity_poly.pdbx_seq_one_letter_code
_entity_poly.pdbx_strand_id
1 'polypeptide(L)'
;MEFDKLEERMNKTLSVLEENFSEIRAGRANPAILNKITVEYYGVPTPINQVAGISVPEARLIVIQPWDVSVLKEIERAILASDIGLNPNNDGKVIRLSFPELTEERRKELVKDIKKIAEESKVAIRAIRRDGIDEAKAMEKESLMTEDELKKAEDQIQKLTDKKIAEIDVITEKKEKEIMSI
;
A
#
# COMPACT_ATOMS: atom_id res chain seq x y z
N MET A 1 -31.20 5.42 11.01
CA MET A 1 -29.75 5.57 10.93
C MET A 1 -29.18 4.49 10.03
N GLU A 2 -28.34 4.84 9.07
CA GLU A 2 -27.78 3.90 8.10
C GLU A 2 -26.41 3.41 8.59
N PHE A 3 -26.39 2.39 9.44
CA PHE A 3 -25.15 1.80 9.96
C PHE A 3 -24.23 1.27 8.84
N ASP A 4 -24.81 0.76 7.75
CA ASP A 4 -24.05 0.23 6.61
C ASP A 4 -23.16 1.31 5.97
N LYS A 5 -23.66 2.54 5.85
CA LYS A 5 -22.87 3.67 5.34
C LYS A 5 -21.73 4.07 6.28
N LEU A 6 -21.97 3.98 7.58
CA LEU A 6 -20.93 4.26 8.56
C LEU A 6 -19.81 3.22 8.49
N GLU A 7 -20.18 1.95 8.41
CA GLU A 7 -19.23 0.83 8.26
C GLU A 7 -18.48 0.93 6.93
N GLU A 8 -19.15 1.29 5.83
CA GLU A 8 -18.51 1.49 4.53
C GLU A 8 -17.45 2.60 4.58
N ARG A 9 -17.74 3.74 5.21
CA ARG A 9 -16.77 4.82 5.42
C ARG A 9 -15.55 4.34 6.22
N MET A 10 -15.77 3.55 7.28
CA MET A 10 -14.68 2.98 8.07
C MET A 10 -13.87 1.95 7.27
N ASN A 11 -14.51 1.10 6.48
CA ASN A 11 -13.84 0.14 5.60
C ASN A 11 -12.99 0.85 4.55
N LYS A 12 -13.47 1.96 3.98
CA LYS A 12 -12.69 2.76 3.05
C LYS A 12 -11.42 3.32 3.70
N THR A 13 -11.49 3.73 4.96
CA THR A 13 -10.29 4.17 5.71
C THR A 13 -9.28 3.03 5.85
N LEU A 14 -9.72 1.81 6.12
CA LEU A 14 -8.86 0.61 6.16
C LEU A 14 -8.21 0.32 4.80
N SER A 15 -8.99 0.39 3.71
CA SER A 15 -8.46 0.20 2.34
C SER A 15 -7.38 1.22 2.01
N VAL A 16 -7.57 2.49 2.34
CA VAL A 16 -6.56 3.55 2.15
C VAL A 16 -5.30 3.27 2.98
N LEU A 17 -5.44 2.78 4.21
CA LEU A 17 -4.30 2.37 5.03
C LEU A 17 -3.51 1.23 4.36
N GLU A 18 -4.19 0.21 3.86
CA GLU A 18 -3.54 -0.90 3.16
C GLU A 18 -2.85 -0.46 1.87
N GLU A 19 -3.45 0.45 1.10
CA GLU A 19 -2.83 1.07 -0.07
C GLU A 19 -1.54 1.82 0.32
N ASN A 20 -1.61 2.70 1.32
CA ASN A 20 -0.45 3.44 1.81
C ASN A 20 0.67 2.49 2.30
N PHE A 21 0.32 1.41 2.97
CA PHE A 21 1.28 0.42 3.42
C PHE A 21 1.87 -0.39 2.26
N SER A 22 1.13 -0.62 1.18
CA SER A 22 1.63 -1.29 -0.02
C SER A 22 2.68 -0.46 -0.75
N GLU A 23 2.59 0.86 -0.68
CA GLU A 23 3.58 1.78 -1.25
C GLU A 23 4.90 1.79 -0.47
N ILE A 24 4.85 1.50 0.83
CA ILE A 24 6.05 1.39 1.69
C ILE A 24 6.73 0.06 1.41
N ARG A 25 7.77 0.11 0.57
CA ARG A 25 8.55 -1.06 0.16
C ARG A 25 9.65 -1.30 1.18
N ALA A 26 9.61 -2.46 1.81
CA ALA A 26 10.59 -2.88 2.81
C ALA A 26 11.86 -3.50 2.16
N GLY A 27 12.41 -2.88 1.11
CA GLY A 27 13.59 -3.39 0.40
C GLY A 27 13.34 -4.63 -0.46
N ARG A 28 12.10 -5.12 -0.58
CA ARG A 28 11.75 -6.21 -1.49
C ARG A 28 11.67 -5.74 -2.93
N ALA A 29 12.21 -6.54 -3.83
CA ALA A 29 12.09 -6.34 -5.25
C ALA A 29 10.61 -6.45 -5.68
N ASN A 30 10.09 -5.39 -6.32
CA ASN A 30 8.74 -5.39 -6.85
C ASN A 30 8.79 -5.09 -8.35
N PRO A 31 8.37 -6.03 -9.21
CA PRO A 31 8.36 -5.83 -10.67
C PRO A 31 7.54 -4.62 -11.12
N ALA A 32 6.57 -4.18 -10.32
CA ALA A 32 5.72 -3.04 -10.65
C ALA A 32 6.48 -1.71 -10.86
N ILE A 33 7.71 -1.60 -10.35
CA ILE A 33 8.57 -0.42 -10.62
C ILE A 33 8.92 -0.28 -12.11
N LEU A 34 8.89 -1.38 -12.86
CA LEU A 34 9.22 -1.42 -14.28
C LEU A 34 8.00 -1.05 -15.16
N ASN A 35 6.79 -1.03 -14.63
CA ASN A 35 5.57 -0.79 -15.40
C ASN A 35 5.52 0.60 -16.07
N LYS A 36 6.24 1.56 -15.50
CA LYS A 36 6.31 2.94 -16.03
C LYS A 36 7.46 3.13 -17.03
N ILE A 37 8.31 2.13 -17.21
CA ILE A 37 9.48 2.21 -18.08
C ILE A 37 9.10 1.61 -19.44
N THR A 38 9.28 2.40 -20.47
CA THR A 38 9.08 1.99 -21.86
C THR A 38 10.40 1.91 -22.59
N VAL A 39 10.51 0.96 -23.52
CA VAL A 39 11.64 0.82 -24.43
C VAL A 39 11.16 1.03 -25.86
N GLU A 40 12.05 1.50 -26.71
CA GLU A 40 11.77 1.62 -28.13
C GLU A 40 11.92 0.24 -28.80
N TYR A 41 10.77 -0.34 -29.18
CA TYR A 41 10.74 -1.63 -29.86
C TYR A 41 10.16 -1.44 -31.25
N TYR A 42 11.02 -1.64 -32.27
CA TYR A 42 10.68 -1.35 -33.68
C TYR A 42 10.07 0.04 -33.92
N GLY A 43 10.60 1.06 -33.23
CA GLY A 43 10.14 2.45 -33.36
C GLY A 43 8.86 2.77 -32.56
N VAL A 44 8.38 1.86 -31.72
CA VAL A 44 7.20 2.06 -30.91
C VAL A 44 7.57 1.96 -29.41
N PRO A 45 7.25 2.98 -28.59
CA PRO A 45 7.43 2.90 -27.13
C PRO A 45 6.59 1.76 -26.56
N THR A 46 7.25 0.75 -26.01
CA THR A 46 6.61 -0.48 -25.51
C THR A 46 7.02 -0.72 -24.05
N PRO A 47 6.09 -1.03 -23.14
CA PRO A 47 6.42 -1.38 -21.78
C PRO A 47 7.36 -2.59 -21.69
N ILE A 48 8.30 -2.59 -20.73
CA ILE A 48 9.29 -3.67 -20.59
C ILE A 48 8.64 -5.05 -20.43
N ASN A 49 7.52 -5.14 -19.71
CA ASN A 49 6.80 -6.40 -19.50
C ASN A 49 6.18 -7.01 -20.78
N GLN A 50 6.13 -6.24 -21.86
CA GLN A 50 5.65 -6.71 -23.18
C GLN A 50 6.77 -7.18 -24.11
N VAL A 51 8.03 -6.94 -23.76
CA VAL A 51 9.21 -7.32 -24.55
C VAL A 51 10.14 -8.27 -23.80
N ALA A 52 9.91 -8.49 -22.53
CA ALA A 52 10.73 -9.34 -21.68
C ALA A 52 9.91 -10.08 -20.61
N GLY A 53 10.36 -11.26 -20.23
CA GLY A 53 9.93 -11.95 -19.02
C GLY A 53 10.58 -11.31 -17.79
N ILE A 54 9.79 -11.04 -16.77
CA ILE A 54 10.25 -10.46 -15.50
C ILE A 54 10.03 -11.49 -14.40
N SER A 55 11.07 -11.80 -13.64
CA SER A 55 11.03 -12.73 -12.52
C SER A 55 11.71 -12.15 -11.29
N VAL A 56 11.33 -12.64 -10.12
CA VAL A 56 11.91 -12.27 -8.82
C VAL A 56 12.40 -13.55 -8.15
N PRO A 57 13.60 -14.06 -8.53
CA PRO A 57 14.12 -15.30 -7.98
C PRO A 57 14.51 -15.21 -6.52
N GLU A 58 14.84 -14.01 -6.05
CA GLU A 58 15.21 -13.69 -4.67
C GLU A 58 14.51 -12.42 -4.20
N ALA A 59 14.39 -12.25 -2.89
CA ALA A 59 13.64 -11.15 -2.27
C ALA A 59 14.08 -9.75 -2.74
N ARG A 60 15.35 -9.59 -3.18
CA ARG A 60 15.95 -8.32 -3.58
C ARG A 60 16.54 -8.33 -4.98
N LEU A 61 16.12 -9.26 -5.81
CA LEU A 61 16.63 -9.40 -7.16
C LEU A 61 15.49 -9.49 -8.17
N ILE A 62 15.48 -8.59 -9.15
CA ILE A 62 14.65 -8.72 -10.35
C ILE A 62 15.53 -9.17 -11.50
N VAL A 63 15.09 -10.18 -12.24
CA VAL A 63 15.71 -10.64 -13.46
C VAL A 63 14.77 -10.32 -14.63
N ILE A 64 15.30 -9.57 -15.62
CA ILE A 64 14.62 -9.21 -16.84
C ILE A 64 15.27 -10.01 -17.98
N GLN A 65 14.50 -10.91 -18.57
CA GLN A 65 14.93 -11.73 -19.71
C GLN A 65 14.16 -11.32 -20.94
N PRO A 66 14.76 -10.56 -21.86
CA PRO A 66 14.10 -10.20 -23.12
C PRO A 66 13.88 -11.42 -23.99
N TRP A 67 12.77 -11.45 -24.70
CA TRP A 67 12.49 -12.51 -25.70
C TRP A 67 13.37 -12.37 -26.94
N ASP A 68 13.77 -11.14 -27.24
CA ASP A 68 14.74 -10.81 -28.27
C ASP A 68 15.97 -10.14 -27.65
N VAL A 69 17.12 -10.78 -27.72
CA VAL A 69 18.38 -10.29 -27.15
C VAL A 69 18.81 -8.93 -27.76
N SER A 70 18.33 -8.59 -28.96
CA SER A 70 18.64 -7.31 -29.59
C SER A 70 18.14 -6.10 -28.80
N VAL A 71 17.05 -6.24 -28.04
CA VAL A 71 16.49 -5.17 -27.17
C VAL A 71 17.14 -5.04 -25.80
N LEU A 72 18.08 -5.92 -25.48
CA LEU A 72 18.73 -5.94 -24.15
C LEU A 72 19.38 -4.59 -23.79
N LYS A 73 20.10 -4.01 -24.72
CA LYS A 73 20.77 -2.70 -24.55
C LYS A 73 19.77 -1.54 -24.41
N GLU A 74 18.66 -1.62 -25.13
CA GLU A 74 17.62 -0.59 -25.04
C GLU A 74 16.90 -0.65 -23.68
N ILE A 75 16.65 -1.85 -23.16
CA ILE A 75 16.11 -2.04 -21.81
C ILE A 75 17.09 -1.48 -20.76
N GLU A 76 18.38 -1.80 -20.87
CA GLU A 76 19.40 -1.28 -19.97
C GLU A 76 19.45 0.25 -19.97
N ARG A 77 19.43 0.88 -21.13
CA ARG A 77 19.40 2.34 -21.28
C ARG A 77 18.14 2.96 -20.69
N ALA A 78 16.98 2.36 -20.93
CA ALA A 78 15.71 2.84 -20.39
C ALA A 78 15.69 2.79 -18.86
N ILE A 79 16.26 1.74 -18.26
CA ILE A 79 16.39 1.63 -16.81
C ILE A 79 17.34 2.68 -16.24
N LEU A 80 18.49 2.89 -16.87
CA LEU A 80 19.47 3.90 -16.47
C LEU A 80 18.92 5.33 -16.59
N ALA A 81 18.07 5.60 -17.57
CA ALA A 81 17.41 6.88 -17.78
C ALA A 81 16.22 7.12 -16.84
N SER A 82 15.77 6.08 -16.16
CA SER A 82 14.60 6.14 -15.25
C SER A 82 14.97 6.61 -13.85
N ASP A 83 13.95 7.03 -13.08
CA ASP A 83 14.10 7.52 -11.70
C ASP A 83 14.16 6.39 -10.66
N ILE A 84 14.28 5.12 -11.07
CA ILE A 84 14.21 3.99 -10.11
C ILE A 84 15.46 3.87 -9.23
N GLY A 85 16.56 4.53 -9.57
CA GLY A 85 17.77 4.59 -8.73
C GLY A 85 18.52 3.27 -8.60
N LEU A 86 18.29 2.32 -9.51
CA LEU A 86 18.96 1.01 -9.54
C LEU A 86 19.90 0.91 -10.73
N ASN A 87 21.05 0.30 -10.51
CA ASN A 87 22.01 0.03 -11.58
C ASN A 87 21.74 -1.36 -12.20
N PRO A 88 21.40 -1.44 -13.49
CA PRO A 88 21.23 -2.71 -14.16
C PRO A 88 22.58 -3.41 -14.34
N ASN A 89 22.61 -4.71 -14.12
CA ASN A 89 23.74 -5.58 -14.45
C ASN A 89 23.35 -6.45 -15.64
N ASN A 90 24.02 -6.23 -16.77
CA ASN A 90 23.77 -6.91 -18.02
C ASN A 90 24.86 -7.97 -18.26
N ASP A 91 24.46 -9.25 -18.34
CA ASP A 91 25.36 -10.37 -18.62
C ASP A 91 25.34 -10.82 -20.10
N GLY A 92 24.68 -10.09 -20.97
CA GLY A 92 24.52 -10.39 -22.39
C GLY A 92 23.30 -11.26 -22.72
N LYS A 93 22.58 -11.76 -21.73
CA LYS A 93 21.35 -12.55 -21.88
C LYS A 93 20.20 -12.02 -21.07
N VAL A 94 20.48 -11.59 -19.86
CA VAL A 94 19.50 -11.04 -18.91
C VAL A 94 20.03 -9.78 -18.26
N ILE A 95 19.11 -8.96 -17.74
CA ILE A 95 19.45 -7.82 -16.89
C ILE A 95 19.02 -8.15 -15.47
N ARG A 96 19.94 -7.95 -14.51
CA ARG A 96 19.68 -8.13 -13.09
C ARG A 96 19.61 -6.78 -12.42
N LEU A 97 18.55 -6.56 -11.65
CA LEU A 97 18.37 -5.38 -10.79
C LEU A 97 18.45 -5.84 -9.34
N SER A 98 19.53 -5.47 -8.67
CA SER A 98 19.71 -5.74 -7.23
C SER A 98 19.22 -4.56 -6.41
N PHE A 99 18.37 -4.85 -5.44
CA PHE A 99 17.90 -3.87 -4.45
C PHE A 99 18.87 -3.85 -3.27
N PRO A 100 19.31 -2.67 -2.82
CA PRO A 100 20.19 -2.57 -1.67
C PRO A 100 19.47 -3.04 -0.39
N GLU A 101 20.25 -3.58 0.55
CA GLU A 101 19.72 -3.90 1.88
C GLU A 101 19.26 -2.63 2.59
N LEU A 102 18.11 -2.73 3.27
CA LEU A 102 17.72 -1.68 4.19
C LEU A 102 18.66 -1.69 5.40
N THR A 103 19.24 -0.54 5.69
CA THR A 103 19.98 -0.36 6.93
C THR A 103 19.03 -0.45 8.13
N GLU A 104 19.54 -0.83 9.31
CA GLU A 104 18.73 -0.87 10.54
C GLU A 104 18.10 0.50 10.84
N GLU A 105 18.83 1.58 10.59
CA GLU A 105 18.31 2.95 10.74
C GLU A 105 17.12 3.21 9.82
N ARG A 106 17.22 2.83 8.54
CA ARG A 106 16.13 3.01 7.59
C ARG A 106 14.90 2.17 7.93
N ARG A 107 15.08 0.95 8.47
CA ARG A 107 13.97 0.13 8.98
C ARG A 107 13.26 0.82 10.14
N LYS A 108 14.00 1.40 11.08
CA LYS A 108 13.44 2.15 12.22
C LYS A 108 12.66 3.38 11.76
N GLU A 109 13.15 4.09 10.75
CA GLU A 109 12.42 5.22 10.15
C GLU A 109 11.11 4.76 9.51
N LEU A 110 11.14 3.70 8.70
CA LEU A 110 9.94 3.15 8.07
C LEU A 110 8.91 2.69 9.10
N VAL A 111 9.33 2.09 10.21
CA VAL A 111 8.43 1.71 11.31
C VAL A 111 7.78 2.95 11.95
N LYS A 112 8.51 4.05 12.11
CA LYS A 112 7.92 5.31 12.59
C LYS A 112 6.88 5.87 11.62
N ASP A 113 7.18 5.84 10.31
CA ASP A 113 6.25 6.30 9.28
C ASP A 113 4.97 5.47 9.28
N ILE A 114 5.10 4.14 9.38
CA ILE A 114 3.95 3.22 9.49
C ILE A 114 3.09 3.54 10.71
N LYS A 115 3.69 3.75 11.88
CA LYS A 115 2.96 4.09 13.11
C LYS A 115 2.23 5.42 12.96
N LYS A 116 2.83 6.39 12.29
CA LYS A 116 2.20 7.68 12.01
C LYS A 116 0.97 7.52 11.12
N ILE A 117 1.08 6.80 10.01
CA ILE A 117 -0.01 6.54 9.07
C ILE A 117 -1.14 5.77 9.77
N ALA A 118 -0.79 4.78 10.60
CA ALA A 118 -1.78 4.03 11.39
C ALA A 118 -2.55 4.94 12.37
N GLU A 119 -1.85 5.84 13.06
CA GLU A 119 -2.51 6.77 13.99
C GLU A 119 -3.41 7.77 13.26
N GLU A 120 -3.00 8.28 12.10
CA GLU A 120 -3.85 9.11 11.23
C GLU A 120 -5.13 8.36 10.82
N SER A 121 -5.03 7.08 10.49
CA SER A 121 -6.20 6.23 10.18
C SER A 121 -7.11 6.05 11.39
N LYS A 122 -6.57 5.85 12.59
CA LYS A 122 -7.36 5.79 13.84
C LYS A 122 -8.07 7.10 14.13
N VAL A 123 -7.42 8.23 13.87
CA VAL A 123 -8.05 9.56 13.98
C VAL A 123 -9.23 9.69 13.04
N ALA A 124 -9.09 9.23 11.78
CA ALA A 124 -10.18 9.22 10.82
C ALA A 124 -11.35 8.33 11.29
N ILE A 125 -11.09 7.12 11.81
CA ILE A 125 -12.12 6.24 12.38
C ILE A 125 -12.85 6.92 13.54
N ARG A 126 -12.12 7.58 14.45
CA ARG A 126 -12.73 8.32 15.58
C ARG A 126 -13.57 9.51 15.11
N ALA A 127 -13.19 10.17 13.99
CA ALA A 127 -14.00 11.22 13.39
C ALA A 127 -15.31 10.66 12.83
N ILE A 128 -15.25 9.56 12.09
CA ILE A 128 -16.44 8.87 11.55
C ILE A 128 -17.38 8.43 12.69
N ARG A 129 -16.82 7.93 13.80
CA ARG A 129 -17.61 7.62 15.01
C ARG A 129 -18.36 8.84 15.53
N ARG A 130 -17.69 9.99 15.65
CA ARG A 130 -18.33 11.24 16.12
C ARG A 130 -19.46 11.65 15.23
N ASP A 131 -19.24 11.65 13.91
CA ASP A 131 -20.28 11.94 12.92
C ASP A 131 -21.53 11.06 13.12
N GLY A 132 -21.31 9.74 13.30
CA GLY A 132 -22.39 8.78 13.50
C GLY A 132 -23.15 9.01 14.82
N ILE A 133 -22.47 9.34 15.91
CA ILE A 133 -23.10 9.67 17.18
C ILE A 133 -23.91 10.98 17.08
N ASP A 134 -23.37 11.98 16.39
CA ASP A 134 -24.04 13.26 16.21
C ASP A 134 -25.30 13.12 15.34
N GLU A 135 -25.24 12.27 14.30
CA GLU A 135 -26.41 11.91 13.48
C GLU A 135 -27.50 11.23 14.34
N ALA A 136 -27.12 10.23 15.16
CA ALA A 136 -28.06 9.53 16.05
C ALA A 136 -28.72 10.47 17.05
N LYS A 137 -27.96 11.40 17.64
CA LYS A 137 -28.50 12.43 18.55
C LYS A 137 -29.42 13.42 17.85
N ALA A 138 -29.13 13.76 16.60
CA ALA A 138 -30.02 14.61 15.81
C ALA A 138 -31.37 13.90 15.55
N MET A 139 -31.34 12.63 15.18
CA MET A 139 -32.56 11.83 14.98
C MET A 139 -33.41 11.72 16.25
N GLU A 140 -32.78 11.58 17.43
CA GLU A 140 -33.49 11.55 18.70
C GLU A 140 -34.17 12.90 18.98
N LYS A 141 -33.49 14.01 18.79
CA LYS A 141 -34.05 15.37 18.95
C LYS A 141 -35.24 15.64 18.02
N GLU A 142 -35.20 15.08 16.81
CA GLU A 142 -36.29 15.16 15.83
C GLU A 142 -37.41 14.15 16.10
N SER A 143 -37.34 13.41 17.21
CA SER A 143 -38.29 12.33 17.57
C SER A 143 -38.40 11.22 16.53
N LEU A 144 -37.35 11.03 15.71
CA LEU A 144 -37.21 9.90 14.77
C LEU A 144 -36.59 8.69 15.42
N MET A 145 -36.11 8.81 16.65
CA MET A 145 -35.47 7.76 17.45
C MET A 145 -35.81 7.99 18.93
N THR A 146 -36.04 6.92 19.67
CA THR A 146 -36.24 6.95 21.12
C THR A 146 -34.90 7.01 21.86
N GLU A 147 -34.90 7.43 23.13
CA GLU A 147 -33.70 7.47 23.96
C GLU A 147 -33.06 6.08 24.11
N ASP A 148 -33.85 5.01 24.21
CA ASP A 148 -33.34 3.63 24.27
C ASP A 148 -32.71 3.17 22.95
N GLU A 149 -33.26 3.59 21.83
CA GLU A 149 -32.69 3.34 20.52
C GLU A 149 -31.39 4.13 20.30
N LEU A 150 -31.32 5.38 20.80
CA LEU A 150 -30.08 6.16 20.77
C LEU A 150 -28.96 5.46 21.54
N LYS A 151 -29.23 4.99 22.77
CA LYS A 151 -28.22 4.23 23.54
C LYS A 151 -27.74 2.98 22.82
N LYS A 152 -28.65 2.23 22.21
CA LYS A 152 -28.26 1.04 21.40
C LYS A 152 -27.43 1.42 20.18
N ALA A 153 -27.76 2.54 19.52
CA ALA A 153 -27.00 3.04 18.38
C ALA A 153 -25.59 3.47 18.81
N GLU A 154 -25.45 4.21 19.91
CA GLU A 154 -24.15 4.60 20.45
C GLU A 154 -23.28 3.39 20.80
N ASP A 155 -23.85 2.36 21.43
CA ASP A 155 -23.16 1.11 21.74
C ASP A 155 -22.71 0.36 20.48
N GLN A 156 -23.55 0.31 19.44
CA GLN A 156 -23.20 -0.34 18.18
C GLN A 156 -22.09 0.41 17.45
N ILE A 157 -22.15 1.75 17.40
CA ILE A 157 -21.12 2.59 16.81
C ILE A 157 -19.79 2.41 17.56
N GLN A 158 -19.84 2.33 18.90
CA GLN A 158 -18.63 2.12 19.69
C GLN A 158 -18.01 0.76 19.42
N LYS A 159 -18.81 -0.32 19.41
CA LYS A 159 -18.33 -1.68 19.07
C LYS A 159 -17.73 -1.76 17.67
N LEU A 160 -18.36 -1.12 16.69
CA LEU A 160 -17.83 -1.05 15.33
C LEU A 160 -16.50 -0.31 15.29
N THR A 161 -16.40 0.83 16.00
CA THR A 161 -15.17 1.63 16.11
C THR A 161 -14.04 0.81 16.71
N ASP A 162 -14.28 0.13 17.84
CA ASP A 162 -13.29 -0.69 18.53
C ASP A 162 -12.78 -1.83 17.63
N LYS A 163 -13.70 -2.48 16.91
CA LYS A 163 -13.36 -3.51 15.92
C LYS A 163 -12.45 -2.97 14.84
N LYS A 164 -12.78 -1.80 14.26
CA LYS A 164 -11.97 -1.19 13.18
C LYS A 164 -10.61 -0.70 13.65
N ILE A 165 -10.51 -0.19 14.87
CA ILE A 165 -9.21 0.17 15.47
C ILE A 165 -8.36 -1.08 15.69
N ALA A 166 -8.93 -2.18 16.16
CA ALA A 166 -8.22 -3.45 16.31
C ALA A 166 -7.74 -4.00 14.95
N GLU A 167 -8.54 -3.88 13.89
CA GLU A 167 -8.12 -4.25 12.53
C GLU A 167 -6.92 -3.40 12.05
N ILE A 168 -6.90 -2.09 12.33
CA ILE A 168 -5.74 -1.21 12.05
C ILE A 168 -4.49 -1.70 12.78
N ASP A 169 -4.61 -2.07 14.07
CA ASP A 169 -3.49 -2.56 14.85
C ASP A 169 -2.91 -3.85 14.27
N VAL A 170 -3.76 -4.78 13.86
CA VAL A 170 -3.34 -6.05 13.23
C VAL A 170 -2.61 -5.80 11.89
N ILE A 171 -3.16 -4.93 11.03
CA ILE A 171 -2.55 -4.58 9.75
C ILE A 171 -1.19 -3.92 9.98
N THR A 172 -1.10 -3.02 10.96
CA THR A 172 0.13 -2.30 11.31
C THR A 172 1.20 -3.25 11.85
N GLU A 173 0.86 -4.13 12.79
CA GLU A 173 1.79 -5.12 13.34
C GLU A 173 2.32 -6.08 12.27
N LYS A 174 1.46 -6.51 11.35
CA LYS A 174 1.87 -7.33 10.22
C LYS A 174 2.90 -6.63 9.35
N LYS A 175 2.68 -5.34 9.05
CA LYS A 175 3.61 -4.54 8.24
C LYS A 175 4.92 -4.25 8.96
N GLU A 176 4.89 -3.98 10.26
CA GLU A 176 6.10 -3.82 11.07
C GLU A 176 6.95 -5.10 11.06
N LYS A 177 6.33 -6.25 11.25
CA LYS A 177 7.03 -7.55 11.16
C LYS A 177 7.63 -7.79 9.78
N GLU A 178 6.92 -7.44 8.73
CA GLU A 178 7.43 -7.53 7.36
C GLU A 178 8.70 -6.70 7.18
N ILE A 179 8.74 -5.45 7.64
CA ILE A 179 9.91 -4.57 7.53
C ILE A 179 11.08 -5.07 8.37
N MET A 180 10.82 -5.60 9.54
CA MET A 180 11.87 -6.04 10.46
C MET A 180 12.43 -7.42 10.12
N SER A 181 11.72 -8.23 9.33
CA SER A 181 12.11 -9.62 8.97
C SER A 181 12.98 -9.74 7.73
N ILE A 182 13.30 -8.65 7.05
CA ILE A 182 14.06 -8.64 5.78
C ILE A 182 15.53 -8.39 6.01
#